data_8badf33c173355d42a411f5fd6910201
#
_entry.id   8badf33c173355d42a411f5fd6910201
#
_cell.length_a   1.000
_cell.length_b   1.000
_cell.length_c   1.000
_cell.angle_alpha   90.00
_cell.angle_beta   90.00
_cell.angle_gamma   90.00
#
_symmetry.space_group_name_H-M   'P 1'
#
loop_
_entity.id
_entity.type
_entity.pdbx_description
1 polymer ?
#
loop_
_entity_poly.entity_id
_entity_poly.type
_entity_poly.pdbx_seq_one_letter_code
_entity_poly.pdbx_strand_id
1 'polypeptide(L)'
;SKRAAFFDVDNTLIRGSVIYFLGRGMYQRGYFTKKDISRFVLANLRFRLTGKENTEEIQRFQDAATDFIGGHNVKDIEAIAQEIYDEYVSPAMWQGTIDIAQTLVAEGVEVYLVTAAPEDMAVVIANRLGLTGALGSKAEISDGTYTGRMNGPLLHGKEKAIAVTELALEKGFDLKQCFAFSDSNNDLPLLQCVGHPSAINPDALLSLRAMAEGWPIHDFRKARFIGKAISPLVVRLAALGTWLTPRKRRG
;
A
#
# COMPACT_ATOMS: atom_id res chain seq x y z
N SER A 1 -13.57 -19.11 10.32
CA SER A 1 -12.85 -17.95 10.86
C SER A 1 -12.92 -16.81 9.87
N LYS A 2 -13.04 -15.56 10.35
CA LYS A 2 -12.98 -14.38 9.49
C LYS A 2 -11.57 -14.21 8.96
N ARG A 3 -11.45 -13.84 7.69
CA ARG A 3 -10.16 -13.59 7.02
C ARG A 3 -10.12 -12.20 6.37
N ALA A 4 -8.96 -11.62 6.30
CA ALA A 4 -8.72 -10.32 5.68
C ALA A 4 -7.50 -10.36 4.76
N ALA A 5 -7.37 -9.35 3.91
CA ALA A 5 -6.21 -9.13 3.07
C ALA A 5 -5.65 -7.72 3.30
N PHE A 6 -4.35 -7.62 3.44
CA PHE A 6 -3.61 -6.41 3.75
C PHE A 6 -2.67 -6.06 2.60
N PHE A 7 -2.89 -4.92 1.98
CA PHE A 7 -2.09 -4.46 0.84
C PHE A 7 -1.26 -3.24 1.23
N ASP A 8 0.05 -3.33 1.03
CA ASP A 8 0.85 -2.12 0.93
C ASP A 8 0.44 -1.29 -0.29
N VAL A 9 0.76 0.00 -0.29
CA VAL A 9 0.32 0.93 -1.34
C VAL A 9 1.45 1.33 -2.27
N ASP A 10 2.54 1.90 -1.74
CA ASP A 10 3.64 2.45 -2.53
C ASP A 10 4.38 1.34 -3.29
N ASN A 11 4.48 1.43 -4.61
CA ASN A 11 5.01 0.42 -5.54
C ASN A 11 4.30 -0.95 -5.52
N THR A 12 3.42 -1.21 -4.59
CA THR A 12 2.58 -2.42 -4.52
C THR A 12 1.26 -2.21 -5.27
N LEU A 13 0.44 -1.25 -4.85
CA LEU A 13 -0.83 -0.90 -5.48
C LEU A 13 -0.64 0.15 -6.59
N ILE A 14 0.26 1.11 -6.38
CA ILE A 14 0.57 2.20 -7.30
C ILE A 14 2.03 2.18 -7.72
N ARG A 15 2.34 2.78 -8.87
CA ARG A 15 3.71 3.05 -9.32
C ARG A 15 4.22 4.34 -8.70
N GLY A 16 5.12 4.25 -7.73
CA GLY A 16 5.67 5.39 -7.02
C GLY A 16 5.12 5.51 -5.61
N SER A 17 5.06 6.72 -5.09
CA SER A 17 4.73 6.99 -3.70
C SER A 17 3.57 7.97 -3.57
N VAL A 18 2.62 7.64 -2.69
CA VAL A 18 1.50 8.50 -2.30
C VAL A 18 2.00 9.86 -1.81
N ILE A 19 3.03 9.87 -0.97
CA ILE A 19 3.60 11.12 -0.43
C ILE A 19 4.15 12.01 -1.55
N TYR A 20 4.77 11.41 -2.58
CA TYR A 20 5.23 12.17 -3.74
C TYR A 20 4.07 12.81 -4.50
N PHE A 21 2.99 12.08 -4.73
CA PHE A 21 1.80 12.58 -5.42
C PHE A 21 1.10 13.68 -4.63
N LEU A 22 0.96 13.49 -3.31
CA LEU A 22 0.45 14.52 -2.41
C LEU A 22 1.29 15.79 -2.47
N GLY A 23 2.61 15.68 -2.28
CA GLY A 23 3.52 16.82 -2.34
C GLY A 23 3.43 17.57 -3.66
N ARG A 24 3.39 16.85 -4.79
CA ARG A 24 3.24 17.43 -6.12
C ARG A 24 1.90 18.14 -6.31
N GLY A 25 0.80 17.48 -5.92
CA GLY A 25 -0.54 18.03 -6.06
C GLY A 25 -0.78 19.27 -5.19
N MET A 26 -0.30 19.25 -3.96
CA MET A 26 -0.38 20.38 -3.05
C MET A 26 0.51 21.55 -3.49
N TYR A 27 1.71 21.27 -4.02
CA TYR A 27 2.57 22.31 -4.60
C TYR A 27 1.90 23.04 -5.76
N GLN A 28 1.28 22.32 -6.68
CA GLN A 28 0.58 22.92 -7.83
C GLN A 28 -0.60 23.78 -7.41
N ARG A 29 -1.20 23.49 -6.25
CA ARG A 29 -2.30 24.26 -5.66
C ARG A 29 -1.80 25.40 -4.75
N GLY A 30 -0.48 25.62 -4.66
CA GLY A 30 0.12 26.72 -3.91
C GLY A 30 0.19 26.52 -2.39
N TYR A 31 -0.08 25.31 -1.88
CA TYR A 31 0.06 24.98 -0.46
C TYR A 31 1.52 24.92 0.00
N PHE A 32 2.46 24.65 -0.92
CA PHE A 32 3.88 24.55 -0.64
C PHE A 32 4.72 25.48 -1.52
N THR A 33 5.80 25.98 -0.94
CA THR A 33 6.81 26.71 -1.68
C THR A 33 7.91 25.75 -2.20
N LYS A 34 8.72 26.22 -3.16
CA LYS A 34 9.90 25.45 -3.64
C LYS A 34 10.87 25.10 -2.50
N LYS A 35 10.95 25.98 -1.46
CA LYS A 35 11.79 25.78 -0.29
C LYS A 35 11.28 24.61 0.57
N ASP A 36 9.98 24.49 0.73
CA ASP A 36 9.36 23.41 1.49
C ASP A 36 9.61 22.07 0.82
N ILE A 37 9.41 22.01 -0.51
CA ILE A 37 9.71 20.81 -1.29
C ILE A 37 11.19 20.42 -1.19
N SER A 38 12.12 21.36 -1.28
CA SER A 38 13.55 21.07 -1.18
C SER A 38 13.91 20.47 0.19
N ARG A 39 13.31 20.98 1.26
CA ARG A 39 13.47 20.43 2.61
C ARG A 39 12.96 18.99 2.71
N PHE A 40 11.77 18.75 2.16
CA PHE A 40 11.17 17.41 2.17
C PHE A 40 11.98 16.40 1.33
N VAL A 41 12.39 16.76 0.12
CA VAL A 41 13.21 15.91 -0.75
C VAL A 41 14.54 15.58 -0.07
N LEU A 42 15.19 16.56 0.57
CA LEU A 42 16.45 16.34 1.26
C LEU A 42 16.29 15.41 2.47
N ALA A 43 15.20 15.57 3.24
CA ALA A 43 14.88 14.69 4.37
C ALA A 43 14.62 13.25 3.90
N ASN A 44 13.86 13.07 2.82
CA ASN A 44 13.57 11.76 2.22
C ASN A 44 14.82 11.09 1.64
N LEU A 45 15.70 11.86 0.99
CA LEU A 45 16.96 11.34 0.45
C LEU A 45 17.91 10.89 1.58
N ARG A 46 18.01 11.65 2.66
CA ARG A 46 18.77 11.25 3.85
C ARG A 46 18.23 9.97 4.47
N PHE A 47 16.90 9.87 4.67
CA PHE A 47 16.24 8.68 5.19
C PHE A 47 16.54 7.44 4.34
N ARG A 48 16.51 7.55 3.00
CA ARG A 48 16.81 6.44 2.09
C ARG A 48 18.29 6.05 2.06
N LEU A 49 19.20 7.01 2.23
CA LEU A 49 20.64 6.76 2.12
C LEU A 49 21.25 6.22 3.43
N THR A 50 20.70 6.59 4.58
CA THR A 50 21.25 6.19 5.87
C THR A 50 20.90 4.76 6.23
N GLY A 51 19.80 4.20 5.70
CA GLY A 51 19.43 2.78 5.82
C GLY A 51 19.42 2.22 7.26
N LYS A 52 19.77 3.06 8.24
CA LYS A 52 19.74 2.76 9.65
C LYS A 52 18.42 3.24 10.22
N GLU A 53 17.67 2.33 10.79
CA GLU A 53 16.52 2.59 11.64
C GLU A 53 16.93 3.40 12.88
N ASN A 54 17.42 4.63 12.66
CA ASN A 54 17.67 5.54 13.75
C ASN A 54 16.36 6.25 14.09
N THR A 55 15.83 6.01 15.26
CA THR A 55 14.57 6.57 15.78
C THR A 55 14.50 8.09 15.59
N GLU A 56 15.63 8.79 15.70
CA GLU A 56 15.70 10.25 15.48
C GLU A 56 15.48 10.66 14.01
N GLU A 57 15.92 9.86 13.04
CA GLU A 57 15.72 10.17 11.61
C GLU A 57 14.28 9.89 11.17
N ILE A 58 13.68 8.83 11.71
CA ILE A 58 12.25 8.53 11.53
C ILE A 58 11.44 9.70 12.10
N GLN A 59 11.76 10.17 13.30
CA GLN A 59 11.06 11.28 13.94
C GLN A 59 11.19 12.58 13.12
N ARG A 60 12.39 12.93 12.65
CA ARG A 60 12.60 14.12 11.79
C ARG A 60 11.83 14.03 10.48
N PHE A 61 11.70 12.84 9.91
CA PHE A 61 10.89 12.62 8.71
C PHE A 61 9.40 12.80 9.00
N GLN A 62 8.95 12.26 10.13
CA GLN A 62 7.57 12.43 10.62
C GLN A 62 7.25 13.90 10.84
N ASP A 63 8.10 14.62 11.57
CA ASP A 63 7.93 16.05 11.85
C ASP A 63 7.89 16.86 10.55
N ALA A 64 8.78 16.59 9.60
CA ALA A 64 8.78 17.26 8.31
C ALA A 64 7.52 16.96 7.48
N ALA A 65 7.00 15.73 7.53
CA ALA A 65 5.82 15.34 6.77
C ALA A 65 4.52 15.95 7.33
N THR A 66 4.44 16.15 8.65
CA THR A 66 3.27 16.73 9.31
C THR A 66 3.30 18.25 9.43
N ASP A 67 4.47 18.87 9.49
CA ASP A 67 4.63 20.32 9.45
C ASP A 67 3.90 20.96 8.27
N PHE A 68 3.80 20.26 7.14
CA PHE A 68 3.17 20.76 5.92
C PHE A 68 1.66 20.90 6.01
N ILE A 69 0.98 20.03 6.76
CA ILE A 69 -0.47 20.07 6.89
C ILE A 69 -0.92 20.85 8.15
N GLY A 70 0.05 21.20 9.02
CA GLY A 70 -0.25 21.96 10.23
C GLY A 70 -0.97 23.28 9.93
N GLY A 71 -2.03 23.56 10.67
CA GLY A 71 -2.87 24.74 10.49
C GLY A 71 -3.93 24.65 9.39
N HIS A 72 -3.97 23.57 8.60
CA HIS A 72 -4.99 23.38 7.57
C HIS A 72 -6.22 22.64 8.11
N ASN A 73 -7.40 23.01 7.60
CA ASN A 73 -8.64 22.36 7.94
C ASN A 73 -8.71 20.95 7.33
N VAL A 74 -9.19 19.98 8.10
CA VAL A 74 -9.29 18.56 7.68
C VAL A 74 -10.11 18.42 6.39
N LYS A 75 -11.27 19.09 6.29
CA LYS A 75 -12.14 18.99 5.11
C LYS A 75 -11.50 19.53 3.85
N ASP A 76 -10.66 20.57 3.97
CA ASP A 76 -9.95 21.13 2.82
C ASP A 76 -8.89 20.13 2.31
N ILE A 77 -8.16 19.50 3.23
CA ILE A 77 -7.17 18.46 2.89
C ILE A 77 -7.84 17.22 2.29
N GLU A 78 -8.98 16.78 2.84
CA GLU A 78 -9.78 15.68 2.28
C GLU A 78 -10.25 15.99 0.85
N ALA A 79 -10.74 17.19 0.58
CA ALA A 79 -11.15 17.61 -0.75
C ALA A 79 -9.98 17.57 -1.75
N ILE A 80 -8.83 18.09 -1.34
CA ILE A 80 -7.59 18.07 -2.13
C ILE A 80 -7.12 16.63 -2.37
N ALA A 81 -7.21 15.75 -1.37
CA ALA A 81 -6.85 14.34 -1.50
C ALA A 81 -7.68 13.63 -2.58
N GLN A 82 -8.98 13.94 -2.70
CA GLN A 82 -9.83 13.41 -3.78
C GLN A 82 -9.36 13.86 -5.17
N GLU A 83 -9.03 15.14 -5.33
CA GLU A 83 -8.52 15.67 -6.60
C GLU A 83 -7.16 15.06 -6.96
N ILE A 84 -6.25 14.94 -5.97
CA ILE A 84 -4.92 14.33 -6.16
C ILE A 84 -5.06 12.85 -6.52
N TYR A 85 -6.04 12.14 -5.94
CA TYR A 85 -6.33 10.78 -6.32
C TYR A 85 -6.66 10.69 -7.81
N ASP A 86 -7.59 11.50 -8.31
CA ASP A 86 -8.01 11.47 -9.69
C ASP A 86 -6.88 11.87 -10.66
N GLU A 87 -6.09 12.87 -10.29
CA GLU A 87 -5.05 13.46 -11.13
C GLU A 87 -3.76 12.62 -11.19
N TYR A 88 -3.33 12.04 -10.06
CA TYR A 88 -2.02 11.41 -9.95
C TYR A 88 -2.05 9.93 -9.54
N VAL A 89 -2.91 9.56 -8.58
CA VAL A 89 -2.88 8.22 -8.00
C VAL A 89 -3.56 7.21 -8.91
N SER A 90 -4.77 7.51 -9.36
CA SER A 90 -5.55 6.62 -10.23
C SER A 90 -4.80 6.25 -11.52
N PRO A 91 -4.16 7.19 -12.27
CA PRO A 91 -3.37 6.83 -13.46
C PRO A 91 -2.09 6.04 -13.15
N ALA A 92 -1.63 6.04 -11.91
CA ALA A 92 -0.42 5.34 -11.48
C ALA A 92 -0.69 3.91 -10.97
N MET A 93 -1.92 3.46 -10.88
CA MET A 93 -2.27 2.15 -10.33
C MET A 93 -1.74 0.99 -11.17
N TRP A 94 -1.40 -0.10 -10.48
CA TRP A 94 -1.11 -1.39 -11.08
C TRP A 94 -2.40 -2.18 -11.23
N GLN A 95 -2.90 -2.32 -12.46
CA GLN A 95 -4.16 -3.03 -12.72
C GLN A 95 -4.12 -4.46 -12.17
N GLY A 96 -3.01 -5.17 -12.32
CA GLY A 96 -2.90 -6.54 -11.81
C GLY A 96 -3.02 -6.64 -10.28
N THR A 97 -2.54 -5.65 -9.52
CA THR A 97 -2.74 -5.61 -8.06
C THR A 97 -4.19 -5.31 -7.71
N ILE A 98 -4.81 -4.39 -8.45
CA ILE A 98 -6.25 -4.08 -8.28
C ILE A 98 -7.09 -5.33 -8.55
N ASP A 99 -6.80 -6.07 -9.61
CA ASP A 99 -7.53 -7.28 -9.97
C ASP A 99 -7.45 -8.35 -8.85
N ILE A 100 -6.27 -8.50 -8.21
CA ILE A 100 -6.12 -9.37 -7.04
C ILE A 100 -7.00 -8.88 -5.88
N ALA A 101 -6.94 -7.58 -5.55
CA ALA A 101 -7.73 -7.01 -4.46
C ALA A 101 -9.24 -7.17 -4.71
N GLN A 102 -9.71 -6.88 -5.93
CA GLN A 102 -11.12 -7.02 -6.32
C GLN A 102 -11.59 -8.47 -6.32
N THR A 103 -10.73 -9.42 -6.69
CA THR A 103 -11.04 -10.85 -6.60
C THR A 103 -11.28 -11.25 -5.15
N LEU A 104 -10.43 -10.82 -4.22
CA LEU A 104 -10.60 -11.09 -2.79
C LEU A 104 -11.87 -10.45 -2.23
N VAL A 105 -12.20 -9.21 -2.63
CA VAL A 105 -13.48 -8.57 -2.27
C VAL A 105 -14.66 -9.40 -2.77
N ALA A 106 -14.62 -9.86 -4.02
CA ALA A 106 -15.67 -10.70 -4.60
C ALA A 106 -15.84 -12.06 -3.89
N GLU A 107 -14.75 -12.57 -3.30
CA GLU A 107 -14.78 -13.79 -2.45
C GLU A 107 -15.24 -13.52 -1.02
N GLY A 108 -15.63 -12.28 -0.69
CA GLY A 108 -16.11 -11.89 0.65
C GLY A 108 -14.97 -11.72 1.67
N VAL A 109 -13.73 -11.49 1.21
CA VAL A 109 -12.60 -11.17 2.08
C VAL A 109 -12.60 -9.66 2.36
N GLU A 110 -12.45 -9.28 3.63
CA GLU A 110 -12.25 -7.87 3.98
C GLU A 110 -10.85 -7.42 3.53
N VAL A 111 -10.78 -6.36 2.71
CA VAL A 111 -9.51 -5.88 2.13
C VAL A 111 -9.15 -4.51 2.70
N TYR A 112 -7.96 -4.42 3.27
CA TYR A 112 -7.42 -3.20 3.87
C TYR A 112 -6.12 -2.77 3.20
N LEU A 113 -5.95 -1.46 3.02
CA LEU A 113 -4.65 -0.86 2.71
C LEU A 113 -3.84 -0.67 3.99
N VAL A 114 -2.52 -0.85 3.93
CA VAL A 114 -1.61 -0.67 5.08
C VAL A 114 -0.38 0.09 4.59
N THR A 115 -0.27 1.37 4.93
CA THR A 115 0.75 2.25 4.32
C THR A 115 1.36 3.24 5.29
N ALA A 116 2.62 3.62 5.06
CA ALA A 116 3.26 4.73 5.75
C ALA A 116 2.71 6.12 5.33
N ALA A 117 1.95 6.18 4.24
CA ALA A 117 1.31 7.41 3.79
C ALA A 117 0.25 7.91 4.79
N PRO A 118 -0.16 9.20 4.71
CA PRO A 118 -1.25 9.72 5.52
C PRO A 118 -2.53 8.90 5.41
N GLU A 119 -3.16 8.60 6.55
CA GLU A 119 -4.37 7.77 6.60
C GLU A 119 -5.50 8.34 5.76
N ASP A 120 -5.68 9.67 5.76
CA ASP A 120 -6.73 10.33 4.98
C ASP A 120 -6.63 9.98 3.49
N MET A 121 -5.42 9.99 2.93
CA MET A 121 -5.21 9.61 1.54
C MET A 121 -5.40 8.12 1.31
N ALA A 122 -4.97 7.29 2.25
CA ALA A 122 -5.17 5.84 2.18
C ALA A 122 -6.67 5.48 2.21
N VAL A 123 -7.45 6.17 3.02
CA VAL A 123 -8.92 6.04 3.09
C VAL A 123 -9.57 6.46 1.77
N VAL A 124 -9.12 7.57 1.16
CA VAL A 124 -9.60 7.99 -0.17
C VAL A 124 -9.35 6.87 -1.20
N ILE A 125 -8.14 6.30 -1.23
CA ILE A 125 -7.79 5.22 -2.16
C ILE A 125 -8.68 3.99 -1.91
N ALA A 126 -8.83 3.57 -0.66
CA ALA A 126 -9.65 2.41 -0.29
C ALA A 126 -11.12 2.59 -0.71
N ASN A 127 -11.71 3.75 -0.42
CA ASN A 127 -13.09 4.05 -0.78
C ASN A 127 -13.31 4.06 -2.29
N ARG A 128 -12.39 4.66 -3.06
CA ARG A 128 -12.46 4.73 -4.53
C ARG A 128 -12.33 3.35 -5.18
N LEU A 129 -11.67 2.42 -4.53
CA LEU A 129 -11.54 1.03 -4.97
C LEU A 129 -12.61 0.09 -4.39
N GLY A 130 -13.52 0.59 -3.54
CA GLY A 130 -14.53 -0.24 -2.88
C GLY A 130 -13.94 -1.27 -1.91
N LEU A 131 -12.79 -0.96 -1.30
CA LEU A 131 -12.15 -1.80 -0.29
C LEU A 131 -12.77 -1.53 1.09
N THR A 132 -12.50 -2.42 2.05
CA THR A 132 -13.08 -2.35 3.40
C THR A 132 -12.58 -1.16 4.21
N GLY A 133 -11.28 -0.79 4.04
CA GLY A 133 -10.71 0.33 4.77
C GLY A 133 -9.22 0.49 4.54
N ALA A 134 -8.60 1.33 5.37
CA ALA A 134 -7.17 1.59 5.33
C ALA A 134 -6.60 1.82 6.72
N LEU A 135 -5.34 1.44 6.89
CA LEU A 135 -4.46 1.80 7.99
C LEU A 135 -3.33 2.65 7.42
N GLY A 136 -3.22 3.87 7.89
CA GLY A 136 -2.21 4.84 7.47
C GLY A 136 -1.55 5.52 8.66
N SER A 137 -0.57 6.35 8.39
CA SER A 137 0.04 7.19 9.42
C SER A 137 -0.92 8.32 9.78
N LYS A 138 -1.23 8.47 11.07
CA LYS A 138 -2.24 9.42 11.57
C LYS A 138 -1.59 10.75 11.93
N ALA A 139 -2.17 11.83 11.41
CA ALA A 139 -1.87 13.17 11.89
C ALA A 139 -2.77 13.53 13.09
N GLU A 140 -2.25 14.33 14.01
CA GLU A 140 -3.03 14.85 15.14
C GLU A 140 -3.96 15.98 14.67
N ILE A 141 -5.22 15.90 15.09
CA ILE A 141 -6.26 16.87 14.78
C ILE A 141 -6.76 17.51 16.08
N SER A 142 -6.89 18.83 16.10
CA SER A 142 -7.56 19.60 17.14
C SER A 142 -8.54 20.59 16.50
N ASP A 143 -9.78 20.59 16.98
CA ASP A 143 -10.84 21.50 16.51
C ASP A 143 -11.02 21.52 14.97
N GLY A 144 -10.91 20.33 14.33
CA GLY A 144 -11.08 20.20 12.90
C GLY A 144 -9.89 20.70 12.06
N THR A 145 -8.75 20.94 12.70
CA THR A 145 -7.52 21.44 12.08
C THR A 145 -6.34 20.52 12.43
N TYR A 146 -5.46 20.24 11.48
CA TYR A 146 -4.23 19.52 11.74
C TYR A 146 -3.28 20.33 12.59
N THR A 147 -2.71 19.71 13.64
CA THR A 147 -1.78 20.40 14.56
C THR A 147 -0.35 20.47 14.03
N GLY A 148 -0.03 19.73 12.95
CA GLY A 148 1.33 19.56 12.47
C GLY A 148 2.11 18.49 13.24
N ARG A 149 1.46 17.67 14.06
CA ARG A 149 2.07 16.55 14.80
C ARG A 149 1.47 15.23 14.36
N MET A 150 2.21 14.15 14.61
CA MET A 150 1.69 12.79 14.43
C MET A 150 0.84 12.37 15.64
N ASN A 151 -0.19 11.59 15.37
CA ASN A 151 -0.95 10.85 16.37
C ASN A 151 -0.55 9.36 16.32
N GLY A 152 0.55 9.03 16.93
CA GLY A 152 1.11 7.68 16.93
C GLY A 152 2.35 7.50 16.03
N PRO A 153 2.84 6.29 15.86
CA PRO A 153 4.04 6.00 15.07
C PRO A 153 3.78 6.11 13.57
N LEU A 154 4.87 6.34 12.81
CA LEU A 154 4.84 6.14 11.36
C LEU A 154 4.55 4.67 11.04
N LEU A 155 3.57 4.39 10.21
CA LEU A 155 3.14 3.04 9.88
C LEU A 155 4.09 2.39 8.85
N HIS A 156 5.33 2.13 9.27
CA HIS A 156 6.41 1.59 8.45
C HIS A 156 7.04 0.34 9.08
N GLY A 157 7.43 -0.62 8.26
CA GLY A 157 8.11 -1.83 8.71
C GLY A 157 7.32 -2.60 9.79
N LYS A 158 7.88 -2.78 10.98
CA LYS A 158 7.25 -3.50 12.09
C LYS A 158 5.93 -2.88 12.57
N GLU A 159 5.78 -1.56 12.46
CA GLU A 159 4.56 -0.89 12.91
C GLU A 159 3.34 -1.29 12.07
N LYS A 160 3.54 -1.65 10.79
CA LYS A 160 2.47 -2.23 9.97
C LYS A 160 1.98 -3.58 10.53
N ALA A 161 2.92 -4.45 10.94
CA ALA A 161 2.57 -5.75 11.52
C ALA A 161 1.83 -5.60 12.86
N ILE A 162 2.24 -4.63 13.70
CA ILE A 162 1.57 -4.31 14.96
C ILE A 162 0.14 -3.86 14.68
N ALA A 163 -0.06 -2.87 13.81
CA ALA A 163 -1.38 -2.33 13.48
C ALA A 163 -2.32 -3.39 12.87
N VAL A 164 -1.79 -4.27 12.00
CA VAL A 164 -2.55 -5.39 11.43
C VAL A 164 -2.94 -6.41 12.51
N THR A 165 -2.04 -6.70 13.45
CA THR A 165 -2.32 -7.62 14.56
C THR A 165 -3.40 -7.06 15.48
N GLU A 166 -3.35 -5.77 15.80
CA GLU A 166 -4.37 -5.07 16.60
C GLU A 166 -5.73 -5.09 15.89
N LEU A 167 -5.76 -4.76 14.60
CA LEU A 167 -7.00 -4.84 13.82
C LEU A 167 -7.54 -6.27 13.76
N ALA A 168 -6.67 -7.27 13.62
CA ALA A 168 -7.07 -8.67 13.60
C ALA A 168 -7.71 -9.10 14.91
N LEU A 169 -7.17 -8.67 16.05
CA LEU A 169 -7.76 -8.91 17.38
C LEU A 169 -9.13 -8.22 17.51
N GLU A 170 -9.22 -6.95 17.10
CA GLU A 170 -10.48 -6.18 17.17
C GLU A 170 -11.61 -6.81 16.32
N LYS A 171 -11.28 -7.21 15.09
CA LYS A 171 -12.25 -7.74 14.11
C LYS A 171 -12.47 -9.25 14.23
N GLY A 172 -11.63 -9.96 14.98
CA GLY A 172 -11.67 -11.42 15.11
C GLY A 172 -11.15 -12.14 13.86
N PHE A 173 -10.16 -11.59 13.15
CA PHE A 173 -9.50 -12.25 12.03
C PHE A 173 -8.52 -13.31 12.53
N ASP A 174 -8.50 -14.45 11.84
CA ASP A 174 -7.45 -15.46 12.01
C ASP A 174 -6.28 -15.12 11.06
N LEU A 175 -5.21 -14.57 11.59
CA LEU A 175 -4.04 -14.16 10.80
C LEU A 175 -3.46 -15.30 9.96
N LYS A 176 -3.59 -16.56 10.40
CA LYS A 176 -3.16 -17.73 9.62
C LYS A 176 -3.97 -17.94 8.33
N GLN A 177 -5.17 -17.37 8.27
CA GLN A 177 -6.05 -17.40 7.09
C GLN A 177 -6.02 -16.07 6.32
N CYS A 178 -5.28 -15.09 6.81
CA CYS A 178 -5.16 -13.75 6.18
C CYS A 178 -4.06 -13.71 5.13
N PHE A 179 -4.18 -12.72 4.24
CA PHE A 179 -3.25 -12.45 3.14
C PHE A 179 -2.51 -11.12 3.40
N ALA A 180 -1.27 -11.03 2.94
CA ALA A 180 -0.54 -9.76 2.89
C ALA A 180 0.25 -9.64 1.59
N PHE A 181 0.31 -8.41 1.05
CA PHE A 181 0.93 -8.09 -0.23
C PHE A 181 1.82 -6.86 -0.09
N SER A 182 3.09 -6.96 -0.51
CA SER A 182 4.04 -5.85 -0.49
C SER A 182 5.12 -6.02 -1.55
N ASP A 183 5.78 -4.90 -1.89
CA ASP A 183 6.93 -4.84 -2.81
C ASP A 183 8.27 -4.78 -2.08
N SER A 184 8.28 -4.50 -0.78
CA SER A 184 9.49 -4.14 -0.04
C SER A 184 9.86 -5.15 1.05
N ASN A 185 11.16 -5.43 1.15
CA ASN A 185 11.72 -6.21 2.26
C ASN A 185 11.52 -5.52 3.64
N ASN A 186 11.29 -4.21 3.68
CA ASN A 186 10.96 -3.50 4.92
C ASN A 186 9.64 -3.98 5.54
N ASP A 187 8.72 -4.49 4.71
CA ASP A 187 7.44 -5.04 5.13
C ASP A 187 7.49 -6.54 5.49
N LEU A 188 8.70 -7.10 5.62
CA LEU A 188 8.87 -8.50 6.04
C LEU A 188 8.10 -8.84 7.32
N PRO A 189 8.07 -7.99 8.38
CA PRO A 189 7.26 -8.26 9.56
C PRO A 189 5.76 -8.40 9.24
N LEU A 190 5.21 -7.56 8.37
CA LEU A 190 3.82 -7.65 7.89
C LEU A 190 3.57 -8.95 7.13
N LEU A 191 4.45 -9.32 6.20
CA LEU A 191 4.31 -10.55 5.41
C LEU A 191 4.41 -11.80 6.27
N GLN A 192 5.25 -11.77 7.31
CA GLN A 192 5.44 -12.91 8.23
C GLN A 192 4.32 -13.06 9.28
N CYS A 193 3.52 -12.02 9.55
CA CYS A 193 2.46 -12.12 10.55
C CYS A 193 1.19 -12.82 10.01
N VAL A 194 1.10 -13.08 8.70
CA VAL A 194 -0.06 -13.72 8.05
C VAL A 194 0.27 -15.11 7.51
N GLY A 195 -0.77 -15.90 7.25
CA GLY A 195 -0.59 -17.26 6.69
C GLY A 195 -0.37 -17.30 5.18
N HIS A 196 -0.78 -16.24 4.45
CA HIS A 196 -0.70 -16.20 2.98
C HIS A 196 0.00 -14.92 2.49
N PRO A 197 1.32 -14.79 2.71
CA PRO A 197 2.10 -13.68 2.16
C PRO A 197 2.33 -13.82 0.66
N SER A 198 2.39 -12.69 -0.05
CA SER A 198 2.71 -12.62 -1.47
C SER A 198 3.54 -11.37 -1.77
N ALA A 199 4.51 -11.48 -2.65
CA ALA A 199 5.33 -10.37 -3.10
C ALA A 199 4.78 -9.79 -4.41
N ILE A 200 4.57 -8.46 -4.45
CA ILE A 200 4.13 -7.75 -5.66
C ILE A 200 5.23 -6.79 -6.09
N ASN A 201 5.69 -6.89 -7.34
CA ASN A 201 6.76 -6.04 -7.87
C ASN A 201 7.99 -5.95 -6.94
N PRO A 202 8.45 -7.06 -6.31
CA PRO A 202 9.34 -7.04 -5.19
C PRO A 202 10.68 -6.37 -5.47
N ASP A 203 11.27 -5.76 -4.45
CA ASP A 203 12.69 -5.41 -4.45
C ASP A 203 13.56 -6.69 -4.46
N ALA A 204 14.88 -6.51 -4.65
CA ALA A 204 15.78 -7.66 -4.80
C ALA A 204 15.82 -8.56 -3.55
N LEU A 205 15.78 -7.96 -2.35
CA LEU A 205 15.84 -8.70 -1.09
C LEU A 205 14.54 -9.45 -0.82
N LEU A 206 13.38 -8.80 -1.03
CA LEU A 206 12.09 -9.47 -0.90
C LEU A 206 11.92 -10.56 -1.95
N SER A 207 12.41 -10.33 -3.19
CA SER A 207 12.38 -11.36 -4.24
C SER A 207 13.13 -12.62 -3.84
N LEU A 208 14.36 -12.47 -3.30
CA LEU A 208 15.14 -13.59 -2.80
C LEU A 208 14.45 -14.30 -1.63
N ARG A 209 13.88 -13.52 -0.71
CA ARG A 209 13.14 -14.06 0.43
C ARG A 209 11.91 -14.84 -0.01
N ALA A 210 11.08 -14.26 -0.88
CA ALA A 210 9.88 -14.91 -1.40
C ALA A 210 10.20 -16.23 -2.11
N MET A 211 11.27 -16.27 -2.92
CA MET A 211 11.73 -17.51 -3.55
C MET A 211 12.16 -18.56 -2.51
N ALA A 212 12.90 -18.16 -1.48
CA ALA A 212 13.36 -19.08 -0.43
C ALA A 212 12.21 -19.65 0.41
N GLU A 213 11.19 -18.87 0.69
CA GLU A 213 10.02 -19.25 1.47
C GLU A 213 8.88 -19.87 0.62
N GLY A 214 9.03 -19.90 -0.71
CA GLY A 214 7.99 -20.39 -1.62
C GLY A 214 6.75 -19.47 -1.71
N TRP A 215 6.89 -18.17 -1.41
CA TRP A 215 5.79 -17.21 -1.52
C TRP A 215 5.47 -16.88 -2.97
N PRO A 216 4.20 -16.66 -3.33
CA PRO A 216 3.84 -16.18 -4.66
C PRO A 216 4.50 -14.83 -4.97
N ILE A 217 4.97 -14.70 -6.22
CA ILE A 217 5.57 -13.46 -6.74
C ILE A 217 4.79 -13.00 -7.96
N HIS A 218 4.28 -11.77 -7.92
CA HIS A 218 3.54 -11.11 -9.00
C HIS A 218 4.34 -9.89 -9.47
N ASP A 219 4.96 -9.95 -10.66
CA ASP A 219 5.73 -8.84 -11.22
C ASP A 219 5.01 -8.21 -12.41
N PHE A 220 4.29 -7.12 -12.16
CA PHE A 220 3.53 -6.38 -13.15
C PHE A 220 4.38 -5.35 -13.92
N ARG A 221 5.62 -5.09 -13.53
CA ARG A 221 6.53 -4.14 -14.20
C ARG A 221 6.87 -4.58 -15.62
N LYS A 222 6.96 -5.89 -15.85
CA LYS A 222 7.31 -6.50 -17.14
C LYS A 222 6.13 -6.64 -18.10
N ALA A 223 4.90 -6.68 -17.60
CA ALA A 223 3.69 -6.86 -18.41
C ALA A 223 3.44 -5.73 -19.43
N ARG A 224 4.09 -4.58 -19.28
CA ARG A 224 3.95 -3.43 -20.19
C ARG A 224 4.53 -3.68 -21.60
N PHE A 225 5.46 -4.62 -21.77
CA PHE A 225 6.04 -4.99 -23.08
C PHE A 225 5.19 -6.01 -23.85
N ILE A 226 4.35 -6.77 -23.18
CA ILE A 226 3.57 -7.86 -23.79
C ILE A 226 2.11 -7.47 -24.01
N GLY A 227 1.59 -6.46 -23.30
CA GLY A 227 0.18 -6.06 -23.27
C GLY A 227 -0.37 -5.43 -24.56
N LYS A 228 0.45 -5.20 -25.60
CA LYS A 228 -0.02 -4.83 -26.93
C LYS A 228 -0.11 -6.01 -27.93
N ALA A 229 0.35 -7.20 -27.55
CA ALA A 229 0.48 -8.34 -28.47
C ALA A 229 -0.28 -9.61 -28.07
N ILE A 230 -0.86 -9.70 -26.87
CA ILE A 230 -1.57 -10.91 -26.45
C ILE A 230 -3.01 -10.57 -26.07
N SER A 231 -3.85 -10.60 -27.07
CA SER A 231 -5.30 -10.66 -27.14
C SER A 231 -5.87 -11.80 -26.26
N PRO A 232 -7.17 -11.83 -25.96
CA PRO A 232 -7.88 -12.71 -25.03
C PRO A 232 -7.76 -14.23 -25.24
N LEU A 233 -6.87 -14.66 -26.13
CA LEU A 233 -6.65 -16.08 -26.45
C LEU A 233 -5.98 -16.87 -25.31
N VAL A 234 -5.11 -16.25 -24.52
CA VAL A 234 -4.37 -16.92 -23.44
C VAL A 234 -5.25 -17.24 -22.23
N VAL A 235 -6.21 -16.36 -21.93
CA VAL A 235 -7.17 -16.61 -20.82
C VAL A 235 -8.10 -17.78 -21.15
N ARG A 236 -8.44 -17.99 -22.43
CA ARG A 236 -9.26 -19.14 -22.85
C ARG A 236 -8.52 -20.47 -22.83
N LEU A 237 -7.19 -20.48 -23.02
CA LEU A 237 -6.38 -21.71 -22.97
C LEU A 237 -6.14 -22.21 -21.54
N ALA A 238 -6.02 -21.30 -20.56
CA ALA A 238 -5.91 -21.68 -19.15
C ALA A 238 -7.22 -22.30 -18.62
N ALA A 239 -8.38 -21.82 -19.07
CA ALA A 239 -9.69 -22.39 -18.72
C ALA A 239 -9.96 -23.77 -19.36
N LEU A 240 -9.32 -24.08 -20.49
CA LEU A 240 -9.48 -25.38 -21.17
C LEU A 240 -8.55 -26.46 -20.60
N GLY A 241 -7.44 -26.09 -19.94
CA GLY A 241 -6.51 -27.03 -19.32
C GLY A 241 -7.04 -27.80 -18.11
N THR A 242 -8.10 -27.32 -17.48
CA THR A 242 -8.70 -27.98 -16.30
C THR A 242 -9.71 -29.09 -16.65
N TRP A 243 -10.03 -29.28 -17.95
CA TRP A 243 -11.01 -30.29 -18.42
C TRP A 243 -10.38 -31.60 -18.89
N LEU A 244 -9.06 -31.75 -18.87
CA LEU A 244 -8.36 -32.92 -19.40
C LEU A 244 -7.64 -33.77 -18.35
N THR A 245 -8.12 -33.83 -17.11
CA THR A 245 -7.65 -34.86 -16.16
C THR A 245 -8.49 -36.12 -16.29
N PRO A 246 -7.96 -37.28 -16.68
CA PRO A 246 -8.74 -38.51 -16.77
C PRO A 246 -9.14 -39.00 -15.38
N ARG A 247 -10.44 -39.18 -15.18
CA ARG A 247 -11.02 -39.81 -14.00
C ARG A 247 -10.48 -41.22 -13.89
N LYS A 248 -9.59 -41.53 -12.93
CA LYS A 248 -9.24 -42.89 -12.56
C LYS A 248 -10.50 -43.63 -12.09
N ARG A 249 -10.95 -44.62 -12.87
CA ARG A 249 -11.93 -45.61 -12.42
C ARG A 249 -11.30 -46.43 -11.29
N ARG A 250 -11.96 -46.48 -10.14
CA ARG A 250 -11.72 -47.49 -9.13
C ARG A 250 -12.45 -48.75 -9.60
N GLY A 251 -11.67 -49.83 -9.76
CA GLY A 251 -12.16 -51.20 -9.70
C GLY A 251 -12.04 -51.72 -8.28
#